data_8c669fd02bee14e2ff3b07e7970f4b09
#
_entry.id   8c669fd02bee14e2ff3b07e7970f4b09
#
_cell.length_a   1.000
_cell.length_b   1.000
_cell.length_c   1.000
_cell.angle_alpha   90.00
_cell.angle_beta   90.00
_cell.angle_gamma   90.00
#
_symmetry.space_group_name_H-M   'P 1'
#
loop_
_entity.id
_entity.type
_entity.pdbx_description
1 polymer ?
#
loop_
_entity_poly.entity_id
_entity_poly.type
_entity_poly.pdbx_seq_one_letter_code
_entity_poly.pdbx_strand_id
1 'polypeptide(L)'
;MKAKIYINYKDGILDPEGLTVSKALQYIGIEGINNLSIGKCIELEFQNKTKEEAKIIVEQSCSKLLANPNTEVYHYKIIEE
;
A
#
# COMPACT_ATOMS: atom_id res chain seq x y z
N MET A 1 8.84 17.14 5.22
CA MET A 1 7.83 16.19 5.73
C MET A 1 7.29 15.38 4.59
N LYS A 2 7.10 14.09 4.79
CA LYS A 2 6.48 13.23 3.80
C LYS A 2 5.57 12.20 4.45
N ALA A 3 4.65 11.66 3.67
CA ALA A 3 3.81 10.54 4.08
C ALA A 3 4.11 9.34 3.18
N LYS A 4 4.23 8.18 3.78
CA LYS A 4 4.29 6.91 3.04
C LYS A 4 2.97 6.19 3.26
N ILE A 5 2.29 5.90 2.17
CA ILE A 5 0.98 5.25 2.17
C ILE A 5 1.13 3.87 1.58
N TYR A 6 0.73 2.85 2.34
CA TYR A 6 0.80 1.45 1.92
C TYR A 6 -0.61 0.97 1.61
N ILE A 7 -0.82 0.48 0.40
CA ILE A 7 -2.13 0.05 -0.08
C ILE A 7 -2.04 -1.42 -0.46
N ASN A 8 -2.91 -2.23 0.12
CA ASN A 8 -2.95 -3.66 -0.11
C ASN A 8 -4.38 -4.11 -0.39
N TYR A 9 -4.53 -5.27 -1.03
CA TYR A 9 -5.84 -5.88 -1.18
C TYR A 9 -6.37 -6.33 0.17
N LYS A 10 -7.68 -6.25 0.33
CA LYS A 10 -8.37 -6.84 1.49
C LYS A 10 -8.20 -8.35 1.47
N ASP A 11 -8.28 -8.96 2.65
CA ASP A 11 -8.29 -10.41 2.76
C ASP A 11 -9.45 -10.98 1.93
N GLY A 12 -9.17 -12.07 1.23
CA GLY A 12 -10.16 -12.73 0.38
C GLY A 12 -10.30 -12.15 -1.03
N ILE A 13 -9.64 -11.04 -1.31
CA ILE A 13 -9.63 -10.46 -2.66
C ILE A 13 -8.47 -11.08 -3.44
N LEU A 14 -8.74 -11.48 -4.68
CA LEU A 14 -7.73 -12.05 -5.56
C LEU A 14 -6.65 -11.03 -5.89
N ASP A 15 -5.40 -11.46 -5.75
CA ASP A 15 -4.21 -10.70 -6.14
C ASP A 15 -3.56 -11.44 -7.32
N PRO A 16 -3.95 -11.13 -8.56
CA PRO A 16 -3.46 -11.90 -9.72
C PRO A 16 -1.96 -11.73 -9.96
N GLU A 17 -1.42 -10.54 -9.68
CA GLU A 17 0.02 -10.32 -9.82
C GLU A 17 0.80 -11.11 -8.77
N GLY A 18 0.34 -11.07 -7.52
CA GLY A 18 0.96 -11.85 -6.45
C GLY A 18 0.93 -13.34 -6.71
N LEU A 19 -0.18 -13.84 -7.25
CA LEU A 19 -0.29 -15.25 -7.62
C LEU A 19 0.72 -15.63 -8.71
N THR A 20 0.85 -14.80 -9.72
CA THR A 20 1.81 -15.04 -10.81
C THR A 20 3.24 -15.06 -10.30
N VAL A 21 3.62 -14.10 -9.46
CA VAL A 21 4.95 -14.03 -8.87
C VAL A 21 5.21 -15.24 -7.98
N SER A 22 4.23 -15.63 -7.18
CA SER A 22 4.35 -16.80 -6.31
C SER A 22 4.64 -18.07 -7.10
N LYS A 23 3.91 -18.28 -8.20
CA LYS A 23 4.14 -19.43 -9.08
C LYS A 23 5.52 -19.39 -9.73
N ALA A 24 5.98 -18.23 -10.14
CA ALA A 24 7.30 -18.05 -10.72
C ALA A 24 8.40 -18.40 -9.71
N LEU A 25 8.24 -17.99 -8.46
CA LEU A 25 9.19 -18.33 -7.41
C LEU A 25 9.27 -19.84 -7.18
N GLN A 26 8.12 -20.51 -7.14
CA GLN A 26 8.08 -21.96 -7.02
C GLN A 26 8.80 -22.64 -8.19
N TYR A 27 8.58 -22.12 -9.38
CA TYR A 27 9.19 -22.67 -10.60
C TYR A 27 10.72 -22.61 -10.54
N ILE A 28 11.29 -21.57 -9.96
CA ILE A 28 12.75 -21.44 -9.84
C ILE A 28 13.29 -22.07 -8.56
N GLY A 29 12.47 -22.79 -7.81
CA GLY A 29 12.93 -23.59 -6.67
C GLY A 29 12.92 -22.88 -5.33
N ILE A 30 12.26 -21.73 -5.22
CA ILE A 30 12.12 -21.02 -3.94
C ILE A 30 10.94 -21.64 -3.19
N GLU A 31 11.21 -22.21 -2.02
CA GLU A 31 10.21 -22.89 -1.20
C GLU A 31 10.07 -22.21 0.15
N GLY A 32 9.01 -22.57 0.89
CA GLY A 32 8.79 -22.08 2.25
C GLY A 32 7.99 -20.81 2.35
N ILE A 33 7.45 -20.31 1.24
CA ILE A 33 6.60 -19.12 1.23
C ILE A 33 5.15 -19.57 1.33
N ASN A 34 4.48 -19.22 2.43
CA ASN A 34 3.08 -19.57 2.63
C ASN A 34 2.14 -18.62 1.91
N ASN A 35 2.50 -17.35 1.83
CA ASN A 35 1.66 -16.34 1.23
C ASN A 35 2.53 -15.24 0.65
N LEU A 36 2.14 -14.75 -0.52
CA LEU A 36 2.80 -13.64 -1.18
C LEU A 36 1.73 -12.68 -1.67
N SER A 37 1.86 -11.42 -1.30
CA SER A 37 0.95 -10.39 -1.77
C SER A 37 1.74 -9.21 -2.29
N ILE A 38 1.18 -8.52 -3.28
CA ILE A 38 1.79 -7.34 -3.87
C ILE A 38 0.91 -6.14 -3.57
N GLY A 39 1.50 -5.09 -3.05
CA GLY A 39 0.81 -3.85 -2.76
C GLY A 39 1.54 -2.66 -3.35
N LYS A 40 1.01 -1.47 -3.08
CA LYS A 40 1.60 -0.21 -3.53
C LYS A 40 2.12 0.58 -2.36
N CYS A 41 3.18 1.35 -2.60
CA CYS A 41 3.64 2.36 -1.67
C CYS A 41 3.64 3.70 -2.40
N ILE A 42 2.89 4.66 -1.88
CA ILE A 42 2.79 6.00 -2.46
C ILE A 42 3.43 6.98 -1.48
N GLU A 43 4.32 7.84 -1.98
CA GLU A 43 4.93 8.87 -1.15
C GLU A 43 4.38 10.23 -1.54
N LEU A 44 3.97 11.00 -0.52
CA LEU A 44 3.56 12.38 -0.69
C LEU A 44 4.53 13.27 0.06
N GLU A 45 5.01 14.31 -0.58
CA GLU A 45 5.87 15.30 0.06
C GLU A 45 5.08 16.57 0.32
N PHE A 46 5.32 17.18 1.48
CA PHE A 46 4.60 18.38 1.91
C PHE A 46 5.56 19.52 2.20
N GLN A 47 5.16 20.73 1.84
CA GLN A 47 5.84 21.95 2.20
C GLN A 47 4.89 22.83 3.00
N ASN A 48 5.41 23.40 4.10
CA ASN A 48 4.64 24.36 4.91
C ASN A 48 3.33 23.79 5.45
N LYS A 49 3.34 22.50 5.82
CA LYS A 49 2.18 21.83 6.42
C LYS A 49 2.55 21.31 7.80
N THR A 50 1.58 21.37 8.70
CA THR A 50 1.72 20.70 9.99
C THR A 50 1.45 19.21 9.83
N LYS A 51 1.86 18.42 10.80
CA LYS A 51 1.57 17.00 10.82
C LYS A 51 0.06 16.75 10.73
N GLU A 52 -0.74 17.54 11.44
CA GLU A 52 -2.19 17.39 11.44
C GLU A 52 -2.79 17.68 10.06
N GLU A 53 -2.30 18.72 9.39
CA GLU A 53 -2.73 19.03 8.03
C GLU A 53 -2.34 17.92 7.07
N ALA A 54 -1.13 17.36 7.20
CA ALA A 54 -0.66 16.25 6.38
C ALA A 54 -1.55 15.03 6.54
N LYS A 55 -1.95 14.69 7.76
CA LYS A 55 -2.85 13.57 8.03
C LYS A 55 -4.19 13.75 7.32
N ILE A 56 -4.75 14.95 7.37
CA ILE A 56 -6.03 15.24 6.70
C ILE A 56 -5.90 15.05 5.19
N ILE A 57 -4.81 15.55 4.61
CA ILE A 57 -4.56 15.40 3.17
C ILE A 57 -4.44 13.92 2.78
N VAL A 58 -3.70 13.14 3.56
CA VAL A 58 -3.55 11.69 3.32
C VAL A 58 -4.90 10.99 3.37
N GLU A 59 -5.69 11.24 4.41
CA GLU A 59 -7.00 10.59 4.56
C GLU A 59 -7.93 10.94 3.41
N GLN A 60 -7.98 12.21 3.01
CA GLN A 60 -8.80 12.63 1.87
C GLN A 60 -8.32 12.00 0.57
N SER A 61 -7.00 11.97 0.36
CA SER A 61 -6.42 11.41 -0.86
C SER A 61 -6.73 9.93 -0.99
N CYS A 62 -6.58 9.19 0.10
CA CYS A 62 -6.84 7.74 0.10
C CYS A 62 -8.32 7.44 -0.10
N SER A 63 -9.20 8.14 0.61
CA SER A 63 -10.63 7.87 0.53
C SER A 63 -11.25 8.27 -0.81
N LYS A 64 -10.70 9.31 -1.45
CA LYS A 64 -11.27 9.82 -2.70
C LYS A 64 -10.66 9.20 -3.95
N LEU A 65 -9.40 8.76 -3.89
CA LEU A 65 -8.70 8.36 -5.11
C LEU A 65 -7.74 7.20 -4.93
N LEU A 66 -6.83 7.27 -3.93
CA LEU A 66 -5.66 6.41 -3.92
C LEU A 66 -5.96 4.95 -3.58
N ALA A 67 -6.98 4.69 -2.78
CA ALA A 67 -7.37 3.34 -2.40
C ALA A 67 -8.81 3.06 -2.80
N ASN A 68 -9.05 1.85 -3.32
CA ASN A 68 -10.40 1.41 -3.65
C ASN A 68 -11.04 0.81 -2.38
N PRO A 69 -12.07 1.45 -1.81
CA PRO A 69 -12.65 0.99 -0.55
C PRO A 69 -13.32 -0.37 -0.65
N ASN A 70 -13.65 -0.83 -1.84
CA ASN A 70 -14.28 -2.14 -2.02
C ASN A 70 -13.29 -3.29 -1.97
N THR A 71 -12.05 -3.07 -2.42
CA THR A 71 -11.07 -4.14 -2.61
C THR A 71 -9.76 -3.91 -1.88
N GLU A 72 -9.51 -2.71 -1.39
CA GLU A 72 -8.21 -2.35 -0.82
C GLU A 72 -8.35 -1.78 0.58
N VAL A 73 -7.29 -1.93 1.35
CA VAL A 73 -7.09 -1.26 2.63
C VAL A 73 -5.81 -0.45 2.54
N TYR A 74 -5.70 0.57 3.39
CA TYR A 74 -4.48 1.35 3.44
C TYR A 74 -4.09 1.67 4.87
N HIS A 75 -2.80 1.92 5.05
CA HIS A 75 -2.25 2.52 6.26
C HIS A 75 -1.12 3.44 5.84
N TYR A 76 -0.73 4.34 6.71
CA TYR A 76 0.31 5.31 6.37
C TYR A 76 1.09 5.74 7.60
N LYS A 77 2.22 6.36 7.34
CA LYS A 77 3.01 7.01 8.38
C LYS A 77 3.51 8.36 7.87
N ILE A 78 3.59 9.30 8.80
CA ILE A 78 4.12 10.64 8.53
C ILE A 78 5.56 10.65 9.00
N ILE A 79 6.46 11.06 8.13
CA ILE A 79 7.89 11.15 8.41
C ILE A 79 8.26 12.63 8.44
N GLU A 80 8.69 13.09 9.61
CA GLU A 80 9.17 14.46 9.79
C GLU A 80 10.68 14.44 9.65
N GLU A 81 11.20 15.29 8.78
CA GLU A 81 12.64 15.40 8.58
C GLU A 81 13.10 16.81 8.71
#